data_d7c62dcea84b508733a77f41370c3e65
#
_entry.id   d7c62dcea84b508733a77f41370c3e65
#
_cell.length_a   1.000
_cell.length_b   1.000
_cell.length_c   1.000
_cell.angle_alpha   90.00
_cell.angle_beta   90.00
_cell.angle_gamma   90.00
#
_symmetry.space_group_name_H-M   'P 1'
#
loop_
_entity.id
_entity.type
_entity.pdbx_description
1 polymer ?
#
loop_
_entity_poly.entity_id
_entity_poly.type
_entity_poly.pdbx_seq_one_letter_code
_entity_poly.pdbx_strand_id
1 'polypeptide(L)'
;MTVSRKPSKPEINPEEIEVILATDCGSTTSKARFFKKLGNEYRFVASGEAPTTVEAPFEDVTLGVRNAVREVEELTGHKMLAPHGIITPSKGEKEGVDLYVTTSSAGGGLQMMVAGVVKTMTAESAERAALGAGAIVMDLMAVNDGRRPYQKIERIRHLRPDMILMAGGTDGGNVTHVVETAELIDAAKPKPRLGIDFELPIVFAGNKEARIPVERILNEAYALKVVDNIRPILEFENTDPARNVIHELFMEHVMSHAPGYDKLMKWTPIPIMPTPAGEGRMFQTIAKTYNANVIGVGLGGATTNVYSTYENKFVRTVSANLGMSYSICNVLKEAGTKNIVRWVPFDIEEEDLRNRLYNKMIRPTTIPQTVKDLVVEHAVAREALRLGFEHHKLLARPLRGVQRRRTIADIFEQEAFEETYIDMLNVNWLAGTGGLLSHAPRRAQSALMLIDGFQPEGVTNLAQDSVFMMPHLGVLSTVHPKAAMEIFEKDCLVRIGTCIAPRGVGKEGEVMKVVVRMPDNSLLEEQVGFGSVKKIALKEGEKAEMEIFPFRGGDVGRGSGKARKVVVEGGVVGTILDARGRPLVLPDDDNERKQKLIEWFKALDAYPERLYELCGR
;
A
#
# COMPACT_ATOMS: atom_id res chain seq x y z
N MET A 1 -44.68 -13.06 2.83
CA MET A 1 -43.26 -12.74 2.90
C MET A 1 -43.10 -11.27 2.60
N THR A 2 -43.00 -10.45 3.62
CA THR A 2 -42.81 -9.01 3.51
C THR A 2 -41.34 -8.74 3.21
N VAL A 3 -41.05 -8.27 2.01
CA VAL A 3 -39.72 -7.79 1.64
C VAL A 3 -39.41 -6.57 2.53
N SER A 4 -38.54 -6.75 3.52
CA SER A 4 -37.99 -5.68 4.32
C SER A 4 -37.18 -4.79 3.36
N ARG A 5 -37.71 -3.61 3.02
CA ARG A 5 -36.95 -2.56 2.33
C ARG A 5 -35.80 -2.15 3.27
N LYS A 6 -34.56 -2.43 2.90
CA LYS A 6 -33.38 -1.80 3.54
C LYS A 6 -33.66 -0.29 3.59
N PRO A 7 -33.39 0.39 4.72
CA PRO A 7 -33.54 1.83 4.78
C PRO A 7 -32.66 2.45 3.68
N SER A 8 -33.25 3.36 2.90
CA SER A 8 -32.50 4.13 1.92
C SER A 8 -31.37 4.87 2.63
N LYS A 9 -30.14 4.73 2.14
CA LYS A 9 -29.00 5.53 2.60
C LYS A 9 -29.43 7.01 2.55
N PRO A 10 -29.11 7.81 3.59
CA PRO A 10 -29.39 9.24 3.52
C PRO A 10 -28.70 9.80 2.26
N GLU A 11 -29.45 10.53 1.45
CA GLU A 11 -28.93 11.18 0.27
C GLU A 11 -28.10 12.37 0.73
N ILE A 12 -26.78 12.20 0.77
CA ILE A 12 -25.84 13.24 1.19
C ILE A 12 -25.62 14.15 0.00
N ASN A 13 -25.97 15.42 0.14
CA ASN A 13 -25.70 16.45 -0.87
C ASN A 13 -24.27 17.01 -0.66
N PRO A 14 -23.31 16.71 -1.54
CA PRO A 14 -21.93 17.17 -1.38
C PRO A 14 -21.80 18.71 -1.33
N GLU A 15 -22.67 19.47 -2.00
CA GLU A 15 -22.59 20.93 -2.05
C GLU A 15 -22.92 21.63 -0.71
N GLU A 16 -23.59 20.92 0.19
CA GLU A 16 -23.97 21.42 1.52
C GLU A 16 -22.95 21.09 2.62
N ILE A 17 -21.90 20.32 2.29
CA ILE A 17 -20.87 19.89 3.24
C ILE A 17 -19.81 21.00 3.32
N GLU A 18 -19.59 21.55 4.50
CA GLU A 18 -18.54 22.54 4.75
C GLU A 18 -17.52 22.06 5.78
N VAL A 19 -17.94 21.20 6.71
CA VAL A 19 -17.13 20.73 7.83
C VAL A 19 -17.05 19.21 7.81
N ILE A 20 -15.85 18.67 7.69
CA ILE A 20 -15.62 17.24 7.51
C ILE A 20 -14.64 16.75 8.57
N LEU A 21 -15.01 15.66 9.24
CA LEU A 21 -14.11 14.89 10.08
C LEU A 21 -13.89 13.51 9.45
N ALA A 22 -12.65 13.14 9.29
CA ALA A 22 -12.28 11.80 8.86
C ALA A 22 -11.36 11.15 9.89
N THR A 23 -11.60 9.87 10.21
CA THR A 23 -10.73 9.12 11.14
C THR A 23 -10.19 7.86 10.49
N ASP A 24 -9.10 7.35 11.03
CA ASP A 24 -8.53 6.05 10.69
C ASP A 24 -8.22 5.29 11.98
N CYS A 25 -8.80 4.11 12.12
CA CYS A 25 -8.50 3.20 13.21
C CYS A 25 -7.38 2.26 12.76
N GLY A 26 -6.13 2.70 12.91
CA GLY A 26 -4.96 1.89 12.60
C GLY A 26 -4.73 0.77 13.62
N SER A 27 -3.86 -0.18 13.28
CA SER A 27 -3.49 -1.27 14.20
C SER A 27 -2.76 -0.79 15.47
N THR A 28 -2.07 0.34 15.39
CA THR A 28 -1.28 0.91 16.50
C THR A 28 -1.85 2.24 16.98
N THR A 29 -2.26 3.09 16.05
CA THR A 29 -2.64 4.49 16.30
C THR A 29 -3.96 4.80 15.60
N SER A 30 -4.91 5.35 16.31
CA SER A 30 -6.12 5.98 15.77
C SER A 30 -5.82 7.43 15.42
N LYS A 31 -6.26 7.89 14.25
CA LYS A 31 -5.97 9.21 13.72
C LYS A 31 -7.24 9.94 13.36
N ALA A 32 -7.27 11.25 13.58
CA ALA A 32 -8.34 12.14 13.17
C ALA A 32 -7.78 13.24 12.27
N ARG A 33 -8.50 13.57 11.20
CA ARG A 33 -8.16 14.63 10.25
C ARG A 33 -9.38 15.51 10.07
N PHE A 34 -9.20 16.78 10.30
CA PHE A 34 -10.27 17.78 10.27
C PHE A 34 -10.11 18.68 9.07
N PHE A 35 -11.17 18.81 8.29
CA PHE A 35 -11.18 19.60 7.07
C PHE A 35 -12.33 20.58 7.08
N LYS A 36 -12.13 21.76 6.52
CA LYS A 36 -13.14 22.79 6.33
C LYS A 36 -13.10 23.38 4.93
N LYS A 37 -14.25 23.83 4.47
CA LYS A 37 -14.35 24.69 3.32
C LYS A 37 -13.97 26.11 3.72
N LEU A 38 -12.85 26.59 3.21
CA LEU A 38 -12.33 27.95 3.44
C LEU A 38 -12.50 28.77 2.14
N GLY A 39 -13.49 29.64 2.12
CA GLY A 39 -13.91 30.29 0.88
C GLY A 39 -14.54 29.29 -0.08
N ASN A 40 -13.92 29.08 -1.24
CA ASN A 40 -14.42 28.15 -2.26
C ASN A 40 -13.66 26.80 -2.30
N GLU A 41 -12.75 26.55 -1.38
CA GLU A 41 -11.86 25.40 -1.39
C GLU A 41 -11.85 24.65 -0.06
N TYR A 42 -11.73 23.32 -0.14
CA TYR A 42 -11.57 22.49 1.05
C TYR A 42 -10.11 22.40 1.44
N ARG A 43 -9.84 22.57 2.74
CA ARG A 43 -8.48 22.57 3.28
C ARG A 43 -8.40 21.73 4.54
N PHE A 44 -7.23 21.16 4.76
CA PHE A 44 -6.84 20.53 6.02
C PHE A 44 -6.67 21.60 7.10
N VAL A 45 -7.24 21.36 8.29
CA VAL A 45 -7.21 22.34 9.41
C VAL A 45 -6.35 21.82 10.55
N ALA A 46 -6.59 20.59 10.99
CA ALA A 46 -5.90 20.01 12.14
C ALA A 46 -5.92 18.48 12.11
N SER A 47 -4.97 17.88 12.81
CA SER A 47 -4.89 16.45 13.05
C SER A 47 -4.80 16.14 14.54
N GLY A 48 -5.31 14.97 14.92
CA GLY A 48 -5.10 14.38 16.24
C GLY A 48 -4.76 12.91 16.12
N GLU A 49 -3.99 12.40 17.05
CA GLU A 49 -3.54 11.01 17.08
C GLU A 49 -3.58 10.45 18.50
N ALA A 50 -4.01 9.21 18.64
CA ALA A 50 -4.05 8.52 19.92
C ALA A 50 -3.78 7.03 19.76
N PRO A 51 -3.30 6.31 20.77
CA PRO A 51 -3.19 4.86 20.72
C PRO A 51 -4.52 4.21 20.40
N THR A 52 -4.52 3.19 19.55
CA THR A 52 -5.70 2.38 19.26
C THR A 52 -6.05 1.52 20.48
N THR A 53 -7.35 1.35 20.73
CA THR A 53 -7.90 0.71 21.96
C THR A 53 -8.78 -0.50 21.66
N VAL A 54 -8.62 -1.12 20.50
CA VAL A 54 -9.40 -2.30 20.10
C VAL A 54 -9.05 -3.56 20.90
N GLU A 55 -7.80 -3.64 21.39
CA GLU A 55 -7.30 -4.77 22.17
C GLU A 55 -7.45 -4.55 23.68
N ALA A 56 -7.26 -5.63 24.44
CA ALA A 56 -7.25 -5.55 25.91
C ALA A 56 -6.18 -4.53 26.40
N PRO A 57 -6.44 -3.79 27.47
CA PRO A 57 -7.54 -3.94 28.42
C PRO A 57 -8.82 -3.18 28.03
N PHE A 58 -8.81 -2.40 26.95
CA PHE A 58 -9.93 -1.50 26.63
C PHE A 58 -11.04 -2.18 25.83
N GLU A 59 -10.70 -2.98 24.84
CA GLU A 59 -11.63 -3.70 23.97
C GLU A 59 -12.78 -2.81 23.44
N ASP A 60 -12.45 -1.57 23.06
CA ASP A 60 -13.38 -0.59 22.49
C ASP A 60 -12.64 0.40 21.58
N VAL A 61 -12.74 0.21 20.26
CA VAL A 61 -12.08 1.07 19.26
C VAL A 61 -12.49 2.54 19.37
N THR A 62 -13.71 2.81 19.87
CA THR A 62 -14.24 4.17 19.95
C THR A 62 -13.49 5.06 20.95
N LEU A 63 -12.82 4.48 21.95
CA LEU A 63 -12.03 5.25 22.91
C LEU A 63 -10.81 5.90 22.23
N GLY A 64 -10.06 5.14 21.41
CA GLY A 64 -8.94 5.68 20.64
C GLY A 64 -9.38 6.75 19.65
N VAL A 65 -10.50 6.53 18.95
CA VAL A 65 -11.08 7.54 18.04
C VAL A 65 -11.46 8.81 18.81
N ARG A 66 -12.13 8.69 19.96
CA ARG A 66 -12.51 9.86 20.79
C ARG A 66 -11.29 10.63 21.28
N ASN A 67 -10.23 9.94 21.66
CA ASN A 67 -9.01 10.59 22.12
C ASN A 67 -8.33 11.36 20.97
N ALA A 68 -8.24 10.77 19.77
CA ALA A 68 -7.71 11.46 18.61
C ALA A 68 -8.56 12.68 18.19
N VAL A 69 -9.90 12.56 18.26
CA VAL A 69 -10.80 13.70 17.98
C VAL A 69 -10.71 14.78 19.06
N ARG A 70 -10.55 14.41 20.34
CA ARG A 70 -10.38 15.37 21.43
C ARG A 70 -9.14 16.24 21.21
N GLU A 71 -8.04 15.67 20.74
CA GLU A 71 -6.85 16.46 20.40
C GLU A 71 -7.18 17.49 19.32
N VAL A 72 -7.97 17.14 18.31
CA VAL A 72 -8.44 18.10 17.30
C VAL A 72 -9.33 19.19 17.91
N GLU A 73 -10.23 18.83 18.85
CA GLU A 73 -11.06 19.82 19.57
C GLU A 73 -10.20 20.81 20.35
N GLU A 74 -9.17 20.31 21.07
CA GLU A 74 -8.25 21.14 21.86
C GLU A 74 -7.44 22.09 20.99
N LEU A 75 -6.96 21.63 19.83
CA LEU A 75 -6.19 22.44 18.88
C LEU A 75 -7.04 23.52 18.18
N THR A 76 -8.31 23.22 17.91
CA THR A 76 -9.14 24.08 17.04
C THR A 76 -10.21 24.87 17.81
N GLY A 77 -10.54 24.48 19.02
CA GLY A 77 -11.69 24.99 19.76
C GLY A 77 -13.04 24.64 19.12
N HIS A 78 -13.06 23.65 18.20
CA HIS A 78 -14.26 23.19 17.51
C HIS A 78 -14.79 21.92 18.18
N LYS A 79 -15.95 21.96 18.78
CA LYS A 79 -16.54 20.83 19.49
C LYS A 79 -17.14 19.83 18.52
N MET A 80 -16.69 18.58 18.56
CA MET A 80 -17.11 17.50 17.66
C MET A 80 -17.67 16.29 18.41
N LEU A 81 -17.37 16.15 19.71
CA LEU A 81 -17.74 15.00 20.53
C LEU A 81 -18.98 15.25 21.38
N ALA A 82 -19.91 14.30 21.33
CA ALA A 82 -21.01 14.15 22.27
C ALA A 82 -20.84 12.86 23.10
N PRO A 83 -21.62 12.65 24.16
CA PRO A 83 -21.59 11.39 24.92
C PRO A 83 -21.78 10.15 24.05
N HIS A 84 -22.56 10.25 22.97
CA HIS A 84 -22.94 9.13 22.10
C HIS A 84 -22.15 9.02 20.82
N GLY A 85 -21.13 9.86 20.57
CA GLY A 85 -20.30 9.80 19.36
C GLY A 85 -19.97 11.17 18.80
N ILE A 86 -19.87 11.25 17.47
CA ILE A 86 -19.59 12.49 16.74
C ILE A 86 -20.89 13.29 16.58
N ILE A 87 -20.81 14.59 16.81
CA ILE A 87 -21.94 15.51 16.59
C ILE A 87 -22.10 15.73 15.10
N THR A 88 -23.18 15.18 14.52
CA THR A 88 -23.53 15.30 13.09
C THR A 88 -25.04 15.53 13.00
N PRO A 89 -25.53 16.48 12.17
CA PRO A 89 -24.80 17.49 11.40
C PRO A 89 -24.21 18.60 12.28
N SER A 90 -23.46 19.52 11.65
CA SER A 90 -22.93 20.72 12.32
C SER A 90 -24.06 21.60 12.87
N LYS A 91 -23.82 22.25 14.03
CA LYS A 91 -24.78 23.09 14.75
C LYS A 91 -24.29 24.52 14.90
N GLY A 92 -23.67 25.07 13.86
CA GLY A 92 -23.08 26.40 13.84
C GLY A 92 -21.58 26.39 13.61
N GLU A 93 -20.91 27.51 13.79
CA GLU A 93 -19.51 27.70 13.34
C GLU A 93 -18.48 26.80 14.04
N LYS A 94 -18.74 26.37 15.28
CA LYS A 94 -17.78 25.65 16.13
C LYS A 94 -18.35 24.41 16.83
N GLU A 95 -19.46 23.88 16.37
CA GLU A 95 -20.05 22.67 16.94
C GLU A 95 -20.54 21.69 15.87
N GLY A 96 -20.03 20.46 15.92
CA GLY A 96 -20.41 19.38 15.02
C GLY A 96 -19.72 19.42 13.67
N VAL A 97 -19.97 18.40 12.86
CA VAL A 97 -19.45 18.23 11.49
C VAL A 97 -20.59 17.83 10.56
N ASP A 98 -20.55 18.27 9.30
CA ASP A 98 -21.56 17.92 8.32
C ASP A 98 -21.40 16.49 7.82
N LEU A 99 -20.13 16.03 7.76
CA LEU A 99 -19.79 14.68 7.33
C LEU A 99 -18.74 14.06 8.26
N TYR A 100 -19.03 12.87 8.73
CA TYR A 100 -18.06 11.99 9.38
C TYR A 100 -17.83 10.74 8.55
N VAL A 101 -16.57 10.44 8.24
CA VAL A 101 -16.14 9.23 7.52
C VAL A 101 -14.98 8.57 8.27
N THR A 102 -14.83 7.25 8.13
CA THR A 102 -13.76 6.53 8.82
C THR A 102 -13.23 5.36 8.03
N THR A 103 -11.94 5.10 8.19
CA THR A 103 -11.27 3.89 7.71
C THR A 103 -10.81 3.06 8.89
N SER A 104 -10.50 1.78 8.64
CA SER A 104 -9.98 0.92 9.69
C SER A 104 -9.08 -0.19 9.16
N SER A 105 -8.00 -0.45 9.90
CA SER A 105 -7.16 -1.65 9.85
C SER A 105 -6.94 -2.26 11.25
N ALA A 106 -7.61 -1.75 12.28
CA ALA A 106 -7.55 -2.27 13.63
C ALA A 106 -8.15 -3.68 13.72
N GLY A 107 -7.76 -4.46 14.72
CA GLY A 107 -8.24 -5.84 14.89
C GLY A 107 -7.64 -6.84 13.88
N GLY A 108 -6.53 -6.49 13.22
CA GLY A 108 -5.80 -7.37 12.30
C GLY A 108 -6.32 -7.38 10.87
N GLY A 109 -7.21 -6.45 10.50
CA GLY A 109 -7.79 -6.37 9.15
C GLY A 109 -8.69 -7.56 8.80
N LEU A 110 -9.15 -7.63 7.55
CA LEU A 110 -9.91 -8.76 7.00
C LEU A 110 -8.96 -9.91 6.65
N GLN A 111 -8.99 -10.98 7.44
CA GLN A 111 -8.16 -12.17 7.21
C GLN A 111 -8.93 -13.20 6.39
N MET A 112 -8.47 -13.46 5.18
CA MET A 112 -9.15 -14.36 4.25
C MET A 112 -8.30 -15.58 3.90
N MET A 113 -8.99 -16.69 3.70
CA MET A 113 -8.46 -17.83 2.97
C MET A 113 -9.00 -17.78 1.53
N VAL A 114 -8.14 -18.08 0.58
CA VAL A 114 -8.50 -18.18 -0.83
C VAL A 114 -8.40 -19.62 -1.28
N ALA A 115 -9.43 -20.12 -1.97
CA ALA A 115 -9.46 -21.45 -2.54
C ALA A 115 -9.72 -21.39 -4.05
N GLY A 116 -8.97 -22.16 -4.82
CA GLY A 116 -9.14 -22.24 -6.27
C GLY A 116 -8.81 -23.63 -6.82
N VAL A 117 -9.04 -23.84 -8.10
CA VAL A 117 -8.73 -25.13 -8.75
C VAL A 117 -7.27 -25.21 -9.16
N VAL A 118 -6.79 -24.22 -9.92
CA VAL A 118 -5.40 -24.17 -10.38
C VAL A 118 -4.67 -23.03 -9.70
N LYS A 119 -3.56 -23.35 -9.00
CA LYS A 119 -2.81 -22.40 -8.16
C LYS A 119 -2.39 -21.14 -8.91
N THR A 120 -1.77 -21.30 -10.08
CA THR A 120 -1.23 -20.19 -10.90
C THR A 120 -2.24 -19.56 -11.86
N MET A 121 -3.52 -19.88 -11.73
CA MET A 121 -4.61 -19.38 -12.58
C MET A 121 -5.78 -18.87 -11.75
N THR A 122 -6.78 -19.73 -11.50
CA THR A 122 -8.02 -19.35 -10.81
C THR A 122 -7.80 -18.99 -9.35
N ALA A 123 -6.87 -19.65 -8.64
CA ALA A 123 -6.55 -19.30 -7.27
C ALA A 123 -5.80 -17.96 -7.18
N GLU A 124 -4.86 -17.71 -8.09
CA GLU A 124 -4.14 -16.42 -8.18
C GLU A 124 -5.08 -15.26 -8.57
N SER A 125 -6.06 -15.50 -9.46
CA SER A 125 -7.10 -14.51 -9.80
C SER A 125 -7.99 -14.19 -8.59
N ALA A 126 -8.35 -15.21 -7.80
CA ALA A 126 -9.10 -15.02 -6.56
C ALA A 126 -8.26 -14.30 -5.49
N GLU A 127 -6.97 -14.58 -5.41
CA GLU A 127 -6.06 -13.86 -4.53
C GLU A 127 -6.01 -12.37 -4.88
N ARG A 128 -5.89 -12.01 -6.16
CA ARG A 128 -5.97 -10.62 -6.61
C ARG A 128 -7.30 -9.96 -6.25
N ALA A 129 -8.42 -10.70 -6.34
CA ALA A 129 -9.72 -10.19 -5.94
C ALA A 129 -9.79 -9.91 -4.43
N ALA A 130 -9.35 -10.85 -3.60
CA ALA A 130 -9.32 -10.69 -2.14
C ALA A 130 -8.41 -9.54 -1.70
N LEU A 131 -7.18 -9.48 -2.23
CA LEU A 131 -6.23 -8.39 -1.97
C LEU A 131 -6.78 -7.04 -2.45
N GLY A 132 -7.41 -7.01 -3.63
CA GLY A 132 -8.06 -5.82 -4.16
C GLY A 132 -9.23 -5.31 -3.31
N ALA A 133 -9.95 -6.20 -2.61
CA ALA A 133 -11.00 -5.86 -1.65
C ALA A 133 -10.47 -5.34 -0.30
N GLY A 134 -9.17 -5.43 -0.07
CA GLY A 134 -8.57 -4.97 1.18
C GLY A 134 -8.22 -6.08 2.17
N ALA A 135 -8.36 -7.33 1.77
CA ALA A 135 -8.06 -8.47 2.63
C ALA A 135 -6.56 -8.74 2.78
N ILE A 136 -6.24 -9.47 3.84
CA ILE A 136 -4.98 -10.15 4.05
C ILE A 136 -5.21 -11.62 3.72
N VAL A 137 -4.53 -12.14 2.71
CA VAL A 137 -4.63 -13.55 2.33
C VAL A 137 -3.72 -14.38 3.24
N MET A 138 -4.34 -15.17 4.13
CA MET A 138 -3.63 -16.01 5.10
C MET A 138 -3.09 -17.29 4.47
N ASP A 139 -3.78 -17.82 3.47
CA ASP A 139 -3.38 -19.02 2.73
C ASP A 139 -4.10 -19.07 1.38
N LEU A 140 -3.39 -19.61 0.39
CA LEU A 140 -3.89 -19.92 -0.93
C LEU A 140 -3.95 -21.45 -1.11
N MET A 141 -5.16 -22.00 -1.21
CA MET A 141 -5.37 -23.41 -1.46
C MET A 141 -5.75 -23.66 -2.93
N ALA A 142 -5.16 -24.68 -3.52
CA ALA A 142 -5.55 -25.13 -4.86
C ALA A 142 -5.52 -26.66 -4.95
N VAL A 143 -6.20 -27.24 -5.96
CA VAL A 143 -6.17 -28.69 -6.17
C VAL A 143 -4.74 -29.16 -6.41
N ASN A 144 -3.97 -28.38 -7.17
CA ASN A 144 -2.59 -28.68 -7.57
C ASN A 144 -1.51 -27.99 -6.72
N ASP A 145 -1.77 -27.67 -5.46
CA ASP A 145 -0.80 -27.00 -4.57
C ASP A 145 0.19 -27.96 -3.87
N GLY A 146 0.13 -29.25 -4.20
CA GLY A 146 1.02 -30.28 -3.64
C GLY A 146 0.58 -30.84 -2.29
N ARG A 147 -0.38 -30.23 -1.60
CA ARG A 147 -0.90 -30.70 -0.31
C ARG A 147 -1.89 -31.87 -0.51
N ARG A 148 -1.83 -32.85 0.39
CA ARG A 148 -2.81 -33.95 0.43
C ARG A 148 -4.15 -33.47 1.03
N PRO A 149 -5.30 -34.11 0.73
CA PRO A 149 -6.62 -33.68 1.24
C PRO A 149 -6.66 -33.49 2.76
N TYR A 150 -6.12 -34.40 3.54
CA TYR A 150 -6.09 -34.27 5.00
C TYR A 150 -5.28 -33.06 5.49
N GLN A 151 -4.19 -32.72 4.82
CA GLN A 151 -3.37 -31.53 5.15
C GLN A 151 -4.14 -30.23 4.85
N LYS A 152 -4.93 -30.23 3.77
CA LYS A 152 -5.81 -29.10 3.43
C LYS A 152 -6.90 -28.91 4.49
N ILE A 153 -7.58 -30.00 4.87
CA ILE A 153 -8.62 -30.00 5.93
C ILE A 153 -8.04 -29.49 7.26
N GLU A 154 -6.90 -30.02 7.68
CA GLU A 154 -6.23 -29.60 8.91
C GLU A 154 -5.86 -28.11 8.85
N ARG A 155 -5.29 -27.68 7.73
CA ARG A 155 -4.91 -26.28 7.53
C ARG A 155 -6.10 -25.33 7.56
N ILE A 156 -7.20 -25.64 6.87
CA ILE A 156 -8.44 -24.84 6.86
C ILE A 156 -8.99 -24.72 8.29
N ARG A 157 -9.04 -25.83 9.03
CA ARG A 157 -9.56 -25.87 10.41
C ARG A 157 -8.77 -24.98 11.36
N HIS A 158 -7.44 -24.99 11.26
CA HIS A 158 -6.56 -24.21 12.15
C HIS A 158 -6.44 -22.73 11.78
N LEU A 159 -6.67 -22.35 10.52
CA LEU A 159 -6.53 -20.97 10.07
C LEU A 159 -7.55 -20.02 10.72
N ARG A 160 -8.78 -20.47 10.92
CA ARG A 160 -9.88 -19.63 11.43
C ARG A 160 -9.96 -18.28 10.69
N PRO A 161 -10.18 -18.27 9.37
CA PRO A 161 -10.28 -17.04 8.62
C PRO A 161 -11.57 -16.28 8.97
N ASP A 162 -11.58 -14.97 8.70
CA ASP A 162 -12.81 -14.19 8.82
C ASP A 162 -13.77 -14.47 7.66
N MET A 163 -13.23 -14.90 6.51
CA MET A 163 -13.98 -15.21 5.29
C MET A 163 -13.20 -16.13 4.37
N ILE A 164 -13.90 -16.92 3.54
CA ILE A 164 -13.29 -17.72 2.47
C ILE A 164 -13.78 -17.19 1.12
N LEU A 165 -12.84 -16.95 0.19
CA LEU A 165 -13.15 -16.75 -1.22
C LEU A 165 -12.85 -18.04 -1.99
N MET A 166 -13.86 -18.63 -2.58
CA MET A 166 -13.76 -19.84 -3.39
C MET A 166 -14.01 -19.52 -4.86
N ALA A 167 -13.02 -19.79 -5.70
CA ALA A 167 -13.11 -19.63 -7.15
C ALA A 167 -12.63 -20.91 -7.84
N GLY A 168 -12.93 -21.04 -9.13
CA GLY A 168 -12.37 -22.14 -9.92
C GLY A 168 -13.21 -22.56 -11.08
N GLY A 169 -12.53 -23.07 -12.09
CA GLY A 169 -13.10 -23.42 -13.38
C GLY A 169 -13.52 -22.20 -14.22
N THR A 170 -13.37 -22.29 -15.53
CA THR A 170 -14.02 -21.39 -16.47
C THR A 170 -15.48 -21.80 -16.64
N ASP A 171 -16.35 -20.89 -17.07
CA ASP A 171 -17.74 -21.21 -17.37
C ASP A 171 -17.80 -22.24 -18.50
N GLY A 172 -18.68 -23.23 -18.35
CA GLY A 172 -18.76 -24.38 -19.26
C GLY A 172 -17.63 -25.41 -19.08
N GLY A 173 -16.72 -25.21 -18.14
CA GLY A 173 -15.63 -26.14 -17.84
C GLY A 173 -16.01 -27.25 -16.85
N ASN A 174 -15.01 -28.06 -16.46
CA ASN A 174 -15.20 -29.16 -15.51
C ASN A 174 -15.56 -28.65 -14.11
N VAL A 175 -16.60 -29.21 -13.52
CA VAL A 175 -17.13 -28.86 -12.19
C VAL A 175 -16.53 -29.71 -11.06
N THR A 176 -15.96 -30.88 -11.35
CA THR A 176 -15.52 -31.88 -10.35
C THR A 176 -14.59 -31.28 -9.33
N HIS A 177 -13.52 -30.64 -9.75
CA HIS A 177 -12.53 -30.06 -8.82
C HIS A 177 -13.04 -28.87 -8.02
N VAL A 178 -14.05 -28.17 -8.55
CA VAL A 178 -14.73 -27.09 -7.81
C VAL A 178 -15.55 -27.70 -6.68
N VAL A 179 -16.29 -28.78 -6.97
CA VAL A 179 -17.09 -29.50 -5.98
C VAL A 179 -16.21 -30.15 -4.92
N GLU A 180 -15.11 -30.83 -5.31
CA GLU A 180 -14.11 -31.38 -4.38
C GLU A 180 -13.56 -30.29 -3.43
N THR A 181 -13.35 -29.09 -3.92
CA THR A 181 -12.88 -27.96 -3.07
C THR A 181 -13.95 -27.57 -2.04
N ALA A 182 -15.22 -27.53 -2.43
CA ALA A 182 -16.34 -27.28 -1.52
C ALA A 182 -16.46 -28.38 -0.45
N GLU A 183 -16.32 -29.65 -0.83
CA GLU A 183 -16.33 -30.79 0.08
C GLU A 183 -15.18 -30.74 1.10
N LEU A 184 -13.97 -30.32 0.67
CA LEU A 184 -12.83 -30.15 1.59
C LEU A 184 -13.08 -29.04 2.60
N ILE A 185 -13.69 -27.94 2.20
CA ILE A 185 -14.06 -26.82 3.10
C ILE A 185 -15.11 -27.30 4.10
N ASP A 186 -16.15 -28.01 3.64
CA ASP A 186 -17.19 -28.53 4.53
C ASP A 186 -16.63 -29.58 5.49
N ALA A 187 -15.81 -30.51 5.03
CA ALA A 187 -15.16 -31.52 5.88
C ALA A 187 -14.26 -30.89 6.95
N ALA A 188 -13.65 -29.74 6.68
CA ALA A 188 -12.83 -29.01 7.62
C ALA A 188 -13.67 -28.33 8.72
N LYS A 189 -14.92 -27.99 8.46
CA LYS A 189 -15.82 -27.25 9.36
C LYS A 189 -15.14 -26.03 9.99
N PRO A 190 -14.59 -25.10 9.16
CA PRO A 190 -13.91 -23.92 9.65
C PRO A 190 -14.85 -23.04 10.48
N LYS A 191 -14.27 -22.38 11.48
CA LYS A 191 -14.97 -21.39 12.31
C LYS A 191 -14.32 -20.02 12.16
N PRO A 192 -15.09 -18.93 12.18
CA PRO A 192 -14.52 -17.59 12.09
C PRO A 192 -13.66 -17.24 13.30
N ARG A 193 -12.74 -16.31 13.13
CA ARG A 193 -11.80 -15.87 14.16
C ARG A 193 -12.50 -15.18 15.33
N LEU A 194 -13.49 -14.34 15.04
CA LEU A 194 -14.14 -13.44 16.02
C LEU A 194 -15.28 -14.07 16.80
N GLY A 195 -15.57 -15.35 16.65
CA GLY A 195 -16.57 -16.06 17.43
C GLY A 195 -16.90 -17.44 16.86
N ILE A 196 -17.33 -18.36 17.72
CA ILE A 196 -17.72 -19.72 17.31
C ILE A 196 -19.20 -19.84 16.97
N ASP A 197 -19.99 -18.85 17.38
CA ASP A 197 -21.46 -18.82 17.22
C ASP A 197 -21.90 -18.13 15.93
N PHE A 198 -20.94 -17.61 15.13
CA PHE A 198 -21.22 -16.94 13.88
C PHE A 198 -20.99 -17.88 12.69
N GLU A 199 -21.83 -17.73 11.69
CA GLU A 199 -21.63 -18.40 10.41
C GLU A 199 -20.42 -17.80 9.68
N LEU A 200 -19.53 -18.65 9.20
CA LEU A 200 -18.38 -18.20 8.40
C LEU A 200 -18.86 -17.77 7.01
N PRO A 201 -18.61 -16.51 6.60
CA PRO A 201 -18.92 -16.09 5.24
C PRO A 201 -18.06 -16.81 4.20
N ILE A 202 -18.70 -17.32 3.15
CA ILE A 202 -18.04 -17.89 1.98
C ILE A 202 -18.56 -17.19 0.73
N VAL A 203 -17.64 -16.65 -0.08
CA VAL A 203 -17.96 -16.08 -1.39
C VAL A 203 -17.58 -17.10 -2.45
N PHE A 204 -18.55 -17.60 -3.21
CA PHE A 204 -18.30 -18.45 -4.38
C PHE A 204 -18.33 -17.60 -5.65
N ALA A 205 -17.21 -17.54 -6.33
CA ALA A 205 -16.96 -16.76 -7.54
C ALA A 205 -16.30 -17.61 -8.64
N GLY A 206 -16.78 -18.82 -8.82
CA GLY A 206 -16.27 -19.80 -9.78
C GLY A 206 -17.26 -20.14 -10.91
N ASN A 207 -16.95 -21.24 -11.61
CA ASN A 207 -17.73 -21.77 -12.72
C ASN A 207 -19.24 -21.80 -12.39
N LYS A 208 -20.06 -21.19 -13.26
CA LYS A 208 -21.51 -21.09 -13.07
C LYS A 208 -22.21 -22.44 -13.04
N GLU A 209 -21.68 -23.45 -13.73
CA GLU A 209 -22.21 -24.81 -13.74
C GLU A 209 -22.01 -25.55 -12.41
N ALA A 210 -21.06 -25.07 -11.58
CA ALA A 210 -20.81 -25.60 -10.25
C ALA A 210 -21.64 -24.93 -9.13
N ARG A 211 -22.41 -23.88 -9.41
CA ARG A 211 -23.20 -23.13 -8.41
C ARG A 211 -24.13 -24.03 -7.61
N ILE A 212 -24.98 -24.80 -8.28
CA ILE A 212 -25.98 -25.69 -7.63
C ILE A 212 -25.31 -26.74 -6.72
N PRO A 213 -24.31 -27.51 -7.18
CA PRO A 213 -23.66 -28.49 -6.29
C PRO A 213 -22.91 -27.81 -5.13
N VAL A 214 -22.28 -26.67 -5.33
CA VAL A 214 -21.60 -25.91 -4.25
C VAL A 214 -22.62 -25.40 -3.21
N GLU A 215 -23.76 -24.86 -3.65
CA GLU A 215 -24.84 -24.43 -2.76
C GLU A 215 -25.37 -25.58 -1.91
N ARG A 216 -25.55 -26.78 -2.48
CA ARG A 216 -25.99 -27.95 -1.72
C ARG A 216 -25.03 -28.37 -0.62
N ILE A 217 -23.73 -28.17 -0.82
CA ILE A 217 -22.69 -28.55 0.14
C ILE A 217 -22.54 -27.49 1.24
N LEU A 218 -22.57 -26.20 0.88
CA LEU A 218 -22.11 -25.13 1.77
C LEU A 218 -23.26 -24.30 2.37
N ASN A 219 -24.45 -24.23 1.75
CA ASN A 219 -25.48 -23.24 2.15
C ASN A 219 -26.10 -23.46 3.52
N GLU A 220 -26.09 -24.69 4.05
CA GLU A 220 -26.71 -24.98 5.36
C GLU A 220 -25.80 -24.65 6.55
N ALA A 221 -24.48 -24.59 6.34
CA ALA A 221 -23.49 -24.45 7.40
C ALA A 221 -22.72 -23.12 7.39
N TYR A 222 -22.88 -22.33 6.33
CA TYR A 222 -22.09 -21.13 6.09
C TYR A 222 -22.94 -19.99 5.50
N ALA A 223 -22.52 -18.74 5.74
CA ALA A 223 -23.13 -17.59 5.07
C ALA A 223 -22.62 -17.50 3.61
N LEU A 224 -23.18 -18.38 2.74
CA LEU A 224 -22.74 -18.48 1.34
C LEU A 224 -23.32 -17.34 0.49
N LYS A 225 -22.45 -16.69 -0.28
CA LYS A 225 -22.80 -15.73 -1.35
C LYS A 225 -22.23 -16.20 -2.67
N VAL A 226 -23.08 -16.31 -3.68
CA VAL A 226 -22.70 -16.68 -5.04
C VAL A 226 -22.65 -15.42 -5.90
N VAL A 227 -21.52 -15.21 -6.57
CA VAL A 227 -21.30 -14.07 -7.48
C VAL A 227 -20.83 -14.56 -8.86
N ASP A 228 -20.63 -13.61 -9.77
CA ASP A 228 -20.10 -13.94 -11.08
C ASP A 228 -18.68 -14.46 -11.00
N ASN A 229 -18.37 -15.38 -11.91
CA ASN A 229 -17.07 -16.03 -11.98
C ASN A 229 -15.95 -15.00 -12.16
N ILE A 230 -14.93 -15.05 -11.30
CA ILE A 230 -13.73 -14.21 -11.40
C ILE A 230 -13.00 -14.48 -12.72
N ARG A 231 -13.05 -15.72 -13.22
CA ARG A 231 -12.37 -16.10 -14.45
C ARG A 231 -13.30 -16.91 -15.37
N PRO A 232 -14.32 -16.24 -15.96
CA PRO A 232 -15.31 -16.91 -16.79
C PRO A 232 -14.71 -17.57 -18.05
N ILE A 233 -13.63 -16.97 -18.57
CA ILE A 233 -12.78 -17.50 -19.64
C ILE A 233 -11.30 -17.29 -19.27
N LEU A 234 -10.38 -17.98 -19.93
CA LEU A 234 -8.95 -17.92 -19.58
C LEU A 234 -8.32 -16.54 -19.81
N GLU A 235 -8.83 -15.80 -20.79
CA GLU A 235 -8.32 -14.51 -21.25
C GLU A 235 -8.84 -13.31 -20.44
N PHE A 236 -9.86 -13.52 -19.60
CA PHE A 236 -10.55 -12.44 -18.92
C PHE A 236 -10.69 -12.68 -17.42
N GLU A 237 -10.42 -11.64 -16.64
CA GLU A 237 -10.56 -11.63 -15.19
C GLU A 237 -11.59 -10.58 -14.77
N ASN A 238 -12.64 -11.03 -14.05
CA ASN A 238 -13.74 -10.22 -13.53
C ASN A 238 -13.73 -10.20 -12.00
N THR A 239 -12.92 -9.36 -11.40
CA THR A 239 -12.72 -9.36 -9.95
C THR A 239 -13.73 -8.48 -9.19
N ASP A 240 -14.40 -7.53 -9.84
CA ASP A 240 -15.23 -6.52 -9.18
C ASP A 240 -16.47 -7.08 -8.47
N PRO A 241 -17.25 -8.04 -9.02
CA PRO A 241 -18.37 -8.64 -8.30
C PRO A 241 -17.94 -9.27 -6.97
N ALA A 242 -16.84 -10.03 -6.97
CA ALA A 242 -16.30 -10.64 -5.76
C ALA A 242 -15.80 -9.58 -4.75
N ARG A 243 -15.08 -8.55 -5.20
CA ARG A 243 -14.61 -7.44 -4.35
C ARG A 243 -15.75 -6.73 -3.63
N ASN A 244 -16.83 -6.43 -4.34
CA ASN A 244 -17.98 -5.73 -3.77
C ASN A 244 -18.65 -6.55 -2.68
N VAL A 245 -18.89 -7.83 -2.93
CA VAL A 245 -19.51 -8.74 -1.95
C VAL A 245 -18.60 -9.02 -0.76
N ILE A 246 -17.29 -9.18 -0.98
CA ILE A 246 -16.30 -9.29 0.12
C ILE A 246 -16.40 -8.06 1.03
N HIS A 247 -16.48 -6.86 0.46
CA HIS A 247 -16.61 -5.64 1.24
C HIS A 247 -17.93 -5.59 2.04
N GLU A 248 -19.06 -5.96 1.42
CA GLU A 248 -20.35 -6.02 2.11
C GLU A 248 -20.33 -7.00 3.29
N LEU A 249 -19.84 -8.22 3.07
CA LEU A 249 -19.74 -9.25 4.11
C LEU A 249 -18.73 -8.90 5.20
N PHE A 250 -17.64 -8.21 4.86
CA PHE A 250 -16.70 -7.71 5.85
C PHE A 250 -17.38 -6.76 6.83
N MET A 251 -18.21 -5.86 6.33
CA MET A 251 -18.97 -4.95 7.18
C MET A 251 -20.01 -5.68 8.04
N GLU A 252 -20.71 -6.65 7.44
CA GLU A 252 -21.83 -7.34 8.07
C GLU A 252 -21.38 -8.39 9.10
N HIS A 253 -20.34 -9.17 8.80
CA HIS A 253 -19.94 -10.35 9.58
C HIS A 253 -18.64 -10.18 10.37
N VAL A 254 -17.78 -9.24 10.02
CA VAL A 254 -16.48 -9.07 10.67
C VAL A 254 -16.46 -7.80 11.51
N MET A 255 -16.73 -6.67 10.89
CA MET A 255 -16.66 -5.37 11.57
C MET A 255 -17.71 -5.23 12.67
N SER A 256 -18.92 -5.73 12.43
CA SER A 256 -20.01 -5.66 13.44
C SER A 256 -19.68 -6.40 14.74
N HIS A 257 -18.73 -7.34 14.73
CA HIS A 257 -18.34 -8.17 15.86
C HIS A 257 -17.00 -7.76 16.50
N ALA A 258 -16.27 -6.84 15.89
CA ALA A 258 -15.04 -6.33 16.49
C ALA A 258 -15.34 -5.34 17.62
N PRO A 259 -14.51 -5.30 18.69
CA PRO A 259 -14.80 -4.52 19.90
C PRO A 259 -15.04 -3.03 19.65
N GLY A 260 -16.26 -2.55 19.92
CA GLY A 260 -16.68 -1.15 19.77
C GLY A 260 -17.05 -0.71 18.35
N TYR A 261 -16.94 -1.57 17.35
CA TYR A 261 -17.32 -1.22 15.97
C TYR A 261 -18.83 -1.08 15.77
N ASP A 262 -19.63 -1.80 16.55
CA ASP A 262 -21.08 -1.64 16.60
C ASP A 262 -21.50 -0.21 16.97
N LYS A 263 -20.70 0.46 17.80
CA LYS A 263 -20.86 1.86 18.17
C LYS A 263 -20.33 2.78 17.07
N LEU A 264 -19.11 2.51 16.58
CA LEU A 264 -18.46 3.33 15.55
C LEU A 264 -19.28 3.40 14.26
N MET A 265 -19.87 2.28 13.82
CA MET A 265 -20.75 2.22 12.65
C MET A 265 -22.01 3.09 12.80
N LYS A 266 -22.46 3.37 14.01
CA LYS A 266 -23.60 4.28 14.26
C LYS A 266 -23.22 5.76 14.18
N TRP A 267 -21.93 6.08 14.28
CA TRP A 267 -21.45 7.45 14.23
C TRP A 267 -21.31 7.97 12.80
N THR A 268 -21.14 7.09 11.82
CA THR A 268 -20.94 7.46 10.43
C THR A 268 -22.12 7.03 9.55
N PRO A 269 -22.61 7.90 8.64
CA PRO A 269 -23.60 7.54 7.64
C PRO A 269 -23.00 6.69 6.50
N ILE A 270 -21.65 6.65 6.40
CA ILE A 270 -20.92 5.98 5.33
C ILE A 270 -20.30 4.69 5.89
N PRO A 271 -20.37 3.56 5.16
CA PRO A 271 -19.71 2.33 5.59
C PRO A 271 -18.22 2.54 5.87
N ILE A 272 -17.72 1.97 6.96
CA ILE A 272 -16.31 1.99 7.31
C ILE A 272 -15.52 1.31 6.18
N MET A 273 -14.46 1.96 5.70
CA MET A 273 -13.64 1.42 4.63
C MET A 273 -12.35 0.80 5.21
N PRO A 274 -11.89 -0.36 4.71
CA PRO A 274 -10.55 -0.84 5.05
C PRO A 274 -9.48 0.21 4.70
N THR A 275 -8.59 0.55 5.64
CA THR A 275 -7.53 1.56 5.44
C THR A 275 -6.76 1.37 4.12
N PRO A 276 -6.33 0.13 3.77
CA PRO A 276 -5.61 -0.08 2.52
C PRO A 276 -6.50 0.06 1.26
N ALA A 277 -7.81 -0.06 1.38
CA ALA A 277 -8.71 0.22 0.26
C ALA A 277 -8.81 1.74 0.00
N GLY A 278 -8.81 2.54 1.07
CA GLY A 278 -8.72 4.00 0.98
C GLY A 278 -7.43 4.47 0.31
N GLU A 279 -6.28 3.93 0.76
CA GLU A 279 -4.98 4.20 0.12
C GLU A 279 -5.01 3.88 -1.38
N GLY A 280 -5.42 2.65 -1.72
CA GLY A 280 -5.47 2.18 -3.11
C GLY A 280 -6.36 3.05 -4.00
N ARG A 281 -7.48 3.56 -3.45
CA ARG A 281 -8.36 4.47 -4.17
C ARG A 281 -7.68 5.81 -4.49
N MET A 282 -6.85 6.32 -3.57
CA MET A 282 -6.09 7.55 -3.84
C MET A 282 -5.01 7.32 -4.91
N PHE A 283 -4.30 6.20 -4.91
CA PHE A 283 -3.33 5.90 -5.97
C PHE A 283 -3.99 5.73 -7.35
N GLN A 284 -5.16 5.12 -7.43
CA GLN A 284 -5.96 5.10 -8.67
C GLN A 284 -6.39 6.51 -9.10
N THR A 285 -6.73 7.35 -8.13
CA THR A 285 -7.11 8.74 -8.40
C THR A 285 -5.93 9.54 -8.95
N ILE A 286 -4.73 9.38 -8.38
CA ILE A 286 -3.49 9.97 -8.91
C ILE A 286 -3.27 9.52 -10.35
N ALA A 287 -3.32 8.20 -10.61
CA ALA A 287 -3.10 7.66 -11.94
C ALA A 287 -4.08 8.24 -12.98
N LYS A 288 -5.35 8.34 -12.61
CA LYS A 288 -6.40 8.91 -13.46
C LYS A 288 -6.20 10.42 -13.69
N THR A 289 -5.93 11.18 -12.63
CA THR A 289 -5.79 12.65 -12.71
C THR A 289 -4.61 13.05 -13.57
N TYR A 290 -3.48 12.37 -13.40
CA TYR A 290 -2.25 12.67 -14.17
C TYR A 290 -2.09 11.84 -15.43
N ASN A 291 -3.05 10.96 -15.76
CA ASN A 291 -2.95 9.99 -16.86
C ASN A 291 -1.60 9.27 -16.88
N ALA A 292 -1.25 8.63 -15.77
CA ALA A 292 0.09 8.17 -15.47
C ALA A 292 0.12 6.74 -14.91
N ASN A 293 1.21 6.03 -15.15
CA ASN A 293 1.53 4.79 -14.45
C ASN A 293 2.07 5.12 -13.06
N VAL A 294 1.42 4.60 -12.02
CA VAL A 294 1.70 4.91 -10.62
C VAL A 294 2.05 3.64 -9.86
N ILE A 295 3.13 3.68 -9.10
CA ILE A 295 3.39 2.73 -8.02
C ILE A 295 3.21 3.48 -6.70
N GLY A 296 2.39 2.92 -5.83
CA GLY A 296 2.14 3.43 -4.49
C GLY A 296 2.58 2.43 -3.43
N VAL A 297 2.94 2.92 -2.26
CA VAL A 297 3.24 2.08 -1.11
C VAL A 297 2.70 2.67 0.18
N GLY A 298 2.01 1.84 0.96
CA GLY A 298 1.62 2.11 2.35
C GLY A 298 2.50 1.29 3.29
N LEU A 299 3.43 1.96 3.99
CA LEU A 299 4.34 1.33 4.95
C LEU A 299 3.77 1.46 6.37
N GLY A 300 3.09 0.43 6.81
CA GLY A 300 2.41 0.38 8.10
C GLY A 300 3.21 -0.31 9.21
N GLY A 301 2.61 -0.39 10.40
CA GLY A 301 3.21 -1.07 11.56
C GLY A 301 3.20 -2.59 11.46
N ALA A 302 2.18 -3.18 10.85
CA ALA A 302 2.01 -4.61 10.69
C ALA A 302 2.23 -5.09 9.25
N THR A 303 1.93 -4.27 8.25
CA THR A 303 1.92 -4.64 6.82
C THR A 303 2.62 -3.61 5.96
N THR A 304 3.18 -4.05 4.85
CA THR A 304 3.55 -3.22 3.70
C THR A 304 2.59 -3.51 2.56
N ASN A 305 1.84 -2.50 2.14
CA ASN A 305 0.91 -2.58 1.03
C ASN A 305 1.53 -1.93 -0.20
N VAL A 306 1.59 -2.63 -1.32
CA VAL A 306 2.06 -2.08 -2.58
C VAL A 306 0.90 -2.02 -3.57
N TYR A 307 0.80 -0.92 -4.27
CA TYR A 307 -0.24 -0.64 -5.24
C TYR A 307 0.41 -0.32 -6.58
N SER A 308 -0.16 -0.81 -7.66
CA SER A 308 0.17 -0.33 -8.99
C SER A 308 -1.10 0.00 -9.76
N THR A 309 -1.10 1.15 -10.42
CA THR A 309 -2.03 1.44 -11.52
C THR A 309 -1.16 1.58 -12.76
N TYR A 310 -1.04 0.52 -13.51
CA TYR A 310 -0.15 0.42 -14.66
C TYR A 310 -0.97 0.05 -15.90
N GLU A 311 -0.92 0.87 -16.95
CA GLU A 311 -1.76 0.69 -18.15
C GLU A 311 -3.25 0.47 -17.82
N ASN A 312 -3.78 1.26 -16.91
CA ASN A 312 -5.15 1.18 -16.38
C ASN A 312 -5.49 -0.13 -15.63
N LYS A 313 -4.51 -0.98 -15.34
CA LYS A 313 -4.70 -2.16 -14.48
C LYS A 313 -4.31 -1.81 -13.06
N PHE A 314 -5.25 -1.99 -12.15
CA PHE A 314 -5.00 -1.82 -10.72
C PHE A 314 -4.71 -3.16 -10.06
N VAL A 315 -3.54 -3.24 -9.43
CA VAL A 315 -3.18 -4.38 -8.58
C VAL A 315 -2.77 -3.85 -7.20
N ARG A 316 -3.18 -4.56 -6.19
CA ARG A 316 -2.77 -4.34 -4.81
C ARG A 316 -2.19 -5.63 -4.24
N THR A 317 -1.13 -5.50 -3.47
CA THR A 317 -0.51 -6.59 -2.71
C THR A 317 -0.42 -6.18 -1.25
N VAL A 318 -0.74 -7.11 -0.37
CA VAL A 318 -0.56 -6.96 1.08
C VAL A 318 0.53 -7.91 1.52
N SER A 319 1.65 -7.37 1.96
CA SER A 319 2.69 -8.16 2.63
C SER A 319 2.43 -8.12 4.14
N ALA A 320 1.62 -9.08 4.60
CA ALA A 320 1.03 -9.10 5.94
C ALA A 320 2.05 -9.12 7.09
N ASN A 321 3.30 -9.54 6.80
CA ASN A 321 4.34 -9.72 7.80
C ASN A 321 5.54 -8.78 7.59
N LEU A 322 5.41 -7.76 6.77
CA LEU A 322 6.49 -6.82 6.46
C LEU A 322 6.19 -5.41 6.99
N GLY A 323 5.84 -5.29 8.27
CA GLY A 323 5.56 -3.99 8.90
C GLY A 323 6.70 -3.50 9.78
N MET A 324 6.65 -2.22 10.12
CA MET A 324 7.72 -1.49 10.81
C MET A 324 7.59 -1.44 12.34
N SER A 325 6.61 -2.14 12.92
CA SER A 325 6.45 -2.25 14.38
C SER A 325 6.14 -3.68 14.80
N TYR A 326 4.91 -4.12 14.81
CA TYR A 326 4.52 -5.48 15.20
C TYR A 326 5.23 -6.57 14.38
N SER A 327 5.43 -6.33 13.09
CA SER A 327 6.03 -7.30 12.16
C SER A 327 7.50 -7.03 11.84
N ILE A 328 8.16 -6.11 12.55
CA ILE A 328 9.54 -5.71 12.24
C ILE A 328 10.54 -6.88 12.30
N CYS A 329 10.30 -7.83 13.20
CA CYS A 329 11.13 -9.04 13.32
C CYS A 329 10.93 -10.00 12.15
N ASN A 330 9.77 -9.96 11.48
CA ASN A 330 9.58 -10.74 10.26
C ASN A 330 10.34 -10.10 9.08
N VAL A 331 10.43 -8.77 9.03
CA VAL A 331 11.32 -8.10 8.06
C VAL A 331 12.78 -8.54 8.29
N LEU A 332 13.23 -8.57 9.54
CA LEU A 332 14.56 -9.09 9.88
C LEU A 332 14.76 -10.54 9.42
N LYS A 333 13.77 -11.40 9.64
CA LYS A 333 13.82 -12.81 9.25
C LYS A 333 13.89 -12.98 7.73
N GLU A 334 13.03 -12.29 6.99
CA GLU A 334 12.94 -12.43 5.53
C GLU A 334 14.10 -11.74 4.80
N ALA A 335 14.51 -10.55 5.26
CA ALA A 335 15.65 -9.84 4.69
C ALA A 335 16.99 -10.46 5.08
N GLY A 336 17.10 -10.91 6.33
CA GLY A 336 18.36 -11.27 6.96
C GLY A 336 19.17 -10.04 7.44
N THR A 337 20.00 -10.24 8.45
CA THR A 337 20.82 -9.17 9.06
C THR A 337 21.74 -8.47 8.05
N LYS A 338 22.37 -9.21 7.15
CA LYS A 338 23.29 -8.67 6.13
C LYS A 338 22.61 -7.62 5.23
N ASN A 339 21.38 -7.90 4.78
CA ASN A 339 20.65 -6.99 3.90
C ASN A 339 20.19 -5.73 4.63
N ILE A 340 19.96 -5.78 5.94
CA ILE A 340 19.65 -4.59 6.73
C ILE A 340 20.93 -3.78 6.98
N VAL A 341 22.00 -4.44 7.45
CA VAL A 341 23.27 -3.79 7.79
C VAL A 341 23.93 -3.11 6.59
N ARG A 342 23.73 -3.63 5.38
CA ARG A 342 24.28 -3.00 4.16
C ARG A 342 23.87 -1.53 3.97
N TRP A 343 22.79 -1.07 4.63
CA TRP A 343 22.29 0.30 4.59
C TRP A 343 22.77 1.18 5.76
N VAL A 344 23.57 0.62 6.68
CA VAL A 344 24.03 1.29 7.89
C VAL A 344 25.46 1.78 7.69
N PRO A 345 25.75 3.10 7.85
CA PRO A 345 27.07 3.67 7.59
C PRO A 345 28.03 3.62 8.80
N PHE A 346 27.70 2.82 9.82
CA PHE A 346 28.52 2.62 11.03
C PHE A 346 28.52 1.16 11.47
N ASP A 347 29.45 0.80 12.34
CA ASP A 347 29.50 -0.55 12.90
C ASP A 347 28.31 -0.81 13.83
N ILE A 348 27.69 -1.95 13.65
CA ILE A 348 26.61 -2.46 14.49
C ILE A 348 26.75 -3.97 14.64
N GLU A 349 26.82 -4.42 15.88
CA GLU A 349 26.81 -5.85 16.18
C GLU A 349 25.46 -6.47 15.86
N GLU A 350 25.46 -7.69 15.35
CA GLU A 350 24.23 -8.40 14.99
C GLU A 350 23.26 -8.53 16.17
N GLU A 351 23.81 -8.78 17.36
CA GLU A 351 23.02 -8.89 18.58
C GLU A 351 22.37 -7.55 18.96
N ASP A 352 23.08 -6.42 18.84
CA ASP A 352 22.52 -5.09 19.10
C ASP A 352 21.40 -4.76 18.10
N LEU A 353 21.61 -5.07 16.81
CA LEU A 353 20.56 -4.92 15.80
C LEU A 353 19.31 -5.73 16.17
N ARG A 354 19.47 -7.02 16.49
CA ARG A 354 18.35 -7.89 16.88
C ARG A 354 17.62 -7.36 18.12
N ASN A 355 18.35 -6.95 19.15
CA ASN A 355 17.79 -6.42 20.39
C ASN A 355 16.99 -5.14 20.15
N ARG A 356 17.46 -4.22 19.28
CA ARG A 356 16.70 -3.02 18.90
C ARG A 356 15.38 -3.37 18.23
N LEU A 357 15.38 -4.32 17.30
CA LEU A 357 14.18 -4.72 16.58
C LEU A 357 13.21 -5.51 17.48
N TYR A 358 13.68 -6.35 18.36
CA TYR A 358 12.85 -7.04 19.35
C TYR A 358 12.19 -6.04 20.33
N ASN A 359 12.94 -5.04 20.80
CA ASN A 359 12.39 -3.98 21.63
C ASN A 359 11.31 -3.18 20.91
N LYS A 360 11.50 -2.88 19.61
CA LYS A 360 10.48 -2.21 18.79
C LYS A 360 9.22 -3.07 18.62
N MET A 361 9.36 -4.39 18.43
CA MET A 361 8.23 -5.30 18.34
C MET A 361 7.41 -5.34 19.65
N ILE A 362 8.10 -5.38 20.80
CA ILE A 362 7.45 -5.40 22.14
C ILE A 362 6.79 -4.04 22.45
N ARG A 363 7.39 -2.95 21.95
CA ARG A 363 6.90 -1.58 22.16
C ARG A 363 6.66 -0.89 20.82
N PRO A 364 5.60 -1.25 20.09
CA PRO A 364 5.39 -0.88 18.70
C PRO A 364 5.22 0.63 18.46
N THR A 365 4.83 1.38 19.47
CA THR A 365 4.65 2.85 19.40
C THR A 365 5.94 3.64 19.66
N THR A 366 7.05 2.98 19.99
CA THR A 366 8.34 3.66 20.22
C THR A 366 8.82 4.33 18.94
N ILE A 367 9.34 5.55 19.07
CA ILE A 367 10.00 6.28 17.98
C ILE A 367 11.54 6.26 18.20
N PRO A 368 12.35 6.39 17.15
CA PRO A 368 13.81 6.50 17.27
C PRO A 368 14.22 7.65 18.20
N GLN A 369 15.08 7.36 19.18
CA GLN A 369 15.55 8.35 20.14
C GLN A 369 16.89 8.95 19.73
N THR A 370 17.66 8.27 18.92
CA THR A 370 18.96 8.72 18.42
C THR A 370 19.01 8.69 16.90
N VAL A 371 19.97 9.40 16.31
CA VAL A 371 20.18 9.37 14.86
C VAL A 371 20.58 7.98 14.38
N LYS A 372 21.32 7.20 15.21
CA LYS A 372 21.66 5.80 14.89
C LYS A 372 20.40 4.92 14.85
N ASP A 373 19.48 5.07 15.81
CA ASP A 373 18.20 4.35 15.80
C ASP A 373 17.39 4.68 14.56
N LEU A 374 17.34 5.96 14.19
CA LEU A 374 16.64 6.42 12.98
C LEU A 374 17.23 5.79 11.72
N VAL A 375 18.56 5.74 11.58
CA VAL A 375 19.22 5.11 10.44
C VAL A 375 18.93 3.61 10.37
N VAL A 376 18.96 2.91 11.51
CA VAL A 376 18.62 1.48 11.58
C VAL A 376 17.16 1.26 11.18
N GLU A 377 16.23 2.05 11.68
CA GLU A 377 14.81 1.94 11.31
C GLU A 377 14.61 2.19 9.81
N HIS A 378 15.29 3.19 9.23
CA HIS A 378 15.28 3.43 7.78
C HIS A 378 15.96 2.31 6.96
N ALA A 379 16.95 1.63 7.52
CA ALA A 379 17.57 0.45 6.88
C ALA A 379 16.57 -0.71 6.79
N VAL A 380 15.84 -0.98 7.88
CA VAL A 380 14.77 -2.00 7.88
C VAL A 380 13.66 -1.62 6.92
N ALA A 381 13.27 -0.34 6.87
CA ALA A 381 12.24 0.16 5.96
C ALA A 381 12.59 -0.09 4.48
N ARG A 382 13.85 0.14 4.08
CA ARG A 382 14.32 -0.17 2.71
C ARG A 382 14.09 -1.63 2.34
N GLU A 383 14.39 -2.55 3.27
CA GLU A 383 14.18 -3.98 3.05
C GLU A 383 12.70 -4.36 3.05
N ALA A 384 11.88 -3.77 3.91
CA ALA A 384 10.43 -3.99 3.89
C ALA A 384 9.81 -3.53 2.56
N LEU A 385 10.24 -2.37 2.05
CA LEU A 385 9.81 -1.84 0.76
C LEU A 385 10.26 -2.73 -0.40
N ARG A 386 11.53 -3.16 -0.41
CA ARG A 386 12.09 -4.06 -1.44
C ARG A 386 11.34 -5.40 -1.49
N LEU A 387 11.19 -6.06 -0.34
CA LEU A 387 10.50 -7.34 -0.25
C LEU A 387 9.02 -7.21 -0.61
N GLY A 388 8.36 -6.14 -0.17
CA GLY A 388 6.98 -5.83 -0.53
C GLY A 388 6.81 -5.64 -2.04
N PHE A 389 7.75 -4.95 -2.68
CA PHE A 389 7.72 -4.76 -4.13
C PHE A 389 8.04 -6.04 -4.92
N GLU A 390 8.98 -6.86 -4.46
CA GLU A 390 9.23 -8.18 -5.05
C GLU A 390 7.97 -9.06 -4.98
N HIS A 391 7.29 -9.09 -3.83
CA HIS A 391 6.01 -9.78 -3.69
C HIS A 391 4.95 -9.20 -4.64
N HIS A 392 4.89 -7.86 -4.79
CA HIS A 392 3.95 -7.22 -5.70
C HIS A 392 4.18 -7.62 -7.17
N LYS A 393 5.42 -7.68 -7.61
CA LYS A 393 5.77 -8.12 -8.96
C LYS A 393 5.32 -9.56 -9.26
N LEU A 394 5.26 -10.44 -8.25
CA LEU A 394 4.74 -11.80 -8.42
C LEU A 394 3.24 -11.83 -8.73
N LEU A 395 2.46 -10.85 -8.28
CA LEU A 395 1.02 -10.74 -8.54
C LEU A 395 0.70 -9.85 -9.74
N ALA A 396 1.54 -8.87 -10.02
CA ALA A 396 1.42 -7.98 -11.18
C ALA A 396 1.99 -8.65 -12.44
N ARG A 397 1.37 -9.75 -12.87
CA ARG A 397 1.79 -10.58 -14.02
C ARG A 397 0.65 -10.74 -15.03
N PRO A 398 0.96 -11.02 -16.30
CA PRO A 398 -0.03 -11.40 -17.29
C PRO A 398 -0.83 -12.64 -16.85
N LEU A 399 -2.09 -12.74 -17.32
CA LEU A 399 -2.92 -13.89 -17.04
C LEU A 399 -2.30 -15.16 -17.63
N ARG A 400 -2.13 -16.19 -16.80
CA ARG A 400 -1.61 -17.50 -17.22
C ARG A 400 -2.73 -18.36 -17.81
N GLY A 401 -2.37 -19.32 -18.66
CA GLY A 401 -3.31 -20.23 -19.33
C GLY A 401 -3.87 -19.68 -20.64
N VAL A 402 -3.54 -18.46 -21.02
CA VAL A 402 -3.91 -17.88 -22.31
C VAL A 402 -3.02 -18.45 -23.41
N GLN A 403 -3.64 -19.03 -24.46
CA GLN A 403 -2.89 -19.43 -25.65
C GLN A 403 -2.48 -18.19 -26.44
N ARG A 404 -1.23 -17.77 -26.32
CA ARG A 404 -0.66 -16.76 -27.22
C ARG A 404 -0.12 -17.44 -28.47
N ARG A 405 -0.43 -16.91 -29.67
CA ARG A 405 0.29 -17.26 -30.88
C ARG A 405 1.74 -16.82 -30.69
N ARG A 406 2.64 -17.80 -30.53
CA ARG A 406 4.08 -17.54 -30.39
C ARG A 406 4.62 -17.02 -31.72
N THR A 407 5.34 -15.91 -31.65
CA THR A 407 6.16 -15.43 -32.76
C THR A 407 7.55 -16.07 -32.67
N ILE A 408 8.33 -16.03 -33.76
CA ILE A 408 9.70 -16.58 -33.78
C ILE A 408 10.61 -15.84 -32.77
N ALA A 409 10.34 -14.55 -32.48
CA ALA A 409 11.03 -13.79 -31.47
C ALA A 409 10.80 -14.33 -30.05
N ASP A 410 9.57 -14.80 -29.74
CA ASP A 410 9.22 -15.37 -28.42
C ASP A 410 9.95 -16.69 -28.11
N ILE A 411 10.54 -17.35 -29.13
CA ILE A 411 11.30 -18.60 -28.96
C ILE A 411 12.71 -18.32 -28.41
N PHE A 412 13.27 -17.14 -28.70
CA PHE A 412 14.58 -16.71 -28.19
C PHE A 412 14.49 -16.06 -26.79
N GLU A 413 13.29 -15.67 -26.36
CA GLU A 413 13.03 -15.06 -25.04
C GLU A 413 12.43 -16.06 -24.05
N GLN A 414 12.84 -17.33 -24.06
CA GLN A 414 12.27 -18.38 -23.21
C GLN A 414 12.36 -18.14 -21.70
N GLU A 415 13.17 -17.20 -21.23
CA GLU A 415 13.25 -16.79 -19.82
C GLU A 415 12.25 -15.68 -19.43
N ALA A 416 11.64 -14.98 -20.40
CA ALA A 416 10.78 -13.81 -20.16
C ALA A 416 9.35 -14.13 -19.67
N PHE A 417 8.93 -15.39 -19.57
CA PHE A 417 7.54 -15.77 -19.28
C PHE A 417 7.14 -15.75 -17.79
N GLU A 418 8.08 -15.44 -16.89
CA GLU A 418 7.78 -15.26 -15.46
C GLU A 418 7.77 -13.80 -15.01
N GLU A 419 8.05 -12.87 -15.89
CA GLU A 419 8.24 -11.45 -15.55
C GLU A 419 6.92 -10.70 -15.34
N THR A 420 6.97 -9.74 -14.41
CA THR A 420 5.91 -8.76 -14.18
C THR A 420 5.67 -7.91 -15.44
N TYR A 421 4.42 -7.45 -15.65
CA TYR A 421 4.14 -6.46 -16.70
C TYR A 421 4.57 -5.02 -16.31
N ILE A 422 5.04 -4.81 -15.07
CA ILE A 422 5.52 -3.50 -14.61
C ILE A 422 6.92 -3.27 -15.15
N ASP A 423 7.04 -2.40 -16.15
CA ASP A 423 8.33 -1.88 -16.60
C ASP A 423 8.64 -0.55 -15.89
N MET A 424 9.70 -0.54 -15.08
CA MET A 424 10.07 0.63 -14.26
C MET A 424 10.47 1.85 -15.10
N LEU A 425 10.92 1.69 -16.36
CA LEU A 425 11.17 2.80 -17.28
C LEU A 425 9.89 3.58 -17.64
N ASN A 426 8.74 2.94 -17.52
CA ASN A 426 7.43 3.51 -17.83
C ASN A 426 6.63 3.91 -16.58
N VAL A 427 7.20 3.80 -15.39
CA VAL A 427 6.58 4.28 -14.15
C VAL A 427 6.79 5.79 -14.02
N ASN A 428 5.69 6.54 -14.05
CA ASN A 428 5.72 8.00 -14.01
C ASN A 428 5.77 8.54 -12.58
N TRP A 429 5.10 7.85 -11.63
CA TRP A 429 5.02 8.26 -10.23
C TRP A 429 5.33 7.09 -9.29
N LEU A 430 6.14 7.39 -8.28
CA LEU A 430 6.36 6.54 -7.12
C LEU A 430 5.96 7.34 -5.88
N ALA A 431 4.91 6.89 -5.20
CA ALA A 431 4.32 7.63 -4.09
C ALA A 431 4.24 6.78 -2.81
N GLY A 432 4.64 7.36 -1.68
CA GLY A 432 4.65 6.70 -0.38
C GLY A 432 3.63 7.28 0.60
N THR A 433 3.03 6.41 1.41
CA THR A 433 2.24 6.77 2.60
C THR A 433 2.59 5.85 3.76
N GLY A 434 2.03 6.10 4.91
CA GLY A 434 2.35 5.38 6.14
C GLY A 434 3.21 6.19 7.11
N GLY A 435 3.08 5.88 8.40
CA GLY A 435 3.64 6.70 9.47
C GLY A 435 5.13 7.00 9.31
N LEU A 436 5.95 6.01 8.99
CA LEU A 436 7.39 6.19 8.87
C LEU A 436 7.78 7.08 7.69
N LEU A 437 7.14 6.91 6.53
CA LEU A 437 7.42 7.75 5.35
C LEU A 437 6.89 9.17 5.56
N SER A 438 5.63 9.30 6.03
CA SER A 438 4.99 10.61 6.21
C SER A 438 5.63 11.47 7.30
N HIS A 439 6.18 10.84 8.35
CA HIS A 439 6.80 11.54 9.48
C HIS A 439 8.33 11.48 9.51
N ALA A 440 8.98 11.05 8.42
CA ALA A 440 10.44 11.13 8.33
C ALA A 440 10.91 12.59 8.57
N PRO A 441 11.87 12.81 9.49
CA PRO A 441 12.32 14.16 9.87
C PRO A 441 12.78 15.03 8.71
N ARG A 442 13.33 14.42 7.66
CA ARG A 442 13.68 15.09 6.40
C ARG A 442 13.10 14.33 5.22
N ARG A 443 12.52 15.04 4.26
CA ARG A 443 11.90 14.42 3.06
C ARG A 443 12.91 13.67 2.18
N ALA A 444 14.18 14.06 2.22
CA ALA A 444 15.26 13.33 1.56
C ALA A 444 15.45 11.89 2.10
N GLN A 445 15.10 11.63 3.36
CA GLN A 445 15.10 10.28 3.93
C GLN A 445 14.03 9.41 3.29
N SER A 446 12.81 9.93 3.12
CA SER A 446 11.73 9.24 2.41
C SER A 446 12.08 9.01 0.94
N ALA A 447 12.69 10.02 0.28
CA ALA A 447 13.19 9.88 -1.08
C ALA A 447 14.14 8.69 -1.21
N LEU A 448 15.16 8.61 -0.34
CA LEU A 448 16.13 7.52 -0.35
C LEU A 448 15.47 6.16 -0.07
N MET A 449 14.58 6.07 0.91
CA MET A 449 13.88 4.80 1.19
C MET A 449 13.08 4.33 -0.02
N LEU A 450 12.35 5.22 -0.69
CA LEU A 450 11.58 4.90 -1.89
C LEU A 450 12.49 4.49 -3.05
N ILE A 451 13.55 5.27 -3.33
CA ILE A 451 14.49 4.99 -4.42
C ILE A 451 15.21 3.66 -4.18
N ASP A 452 15.69 3.41 -2.96
CA ASP A 452 16.47 2.22 -2.61
C ASP A 452 15.60 0.95 -2.60
N GLY A 453 14.35 1.06 -2.14
CA GLY A 453 13.41 -0.06 -2.09
C GLY A 453 12.80 -0.44 -3.43
N PHE A 454 12.45 0.55 -4.26
CA PHE A 454 11.75 0.33 -5.53
C PHE A 454 12.66 0.42 -6.76
N GLN A 455 13.80 1.06 -6.64
CA GLN A 455 14.78 1.24 -7.72
C GLN A 455 14.12 1.79 -9.01
N PRO A 456 13.49 2.99 -8.98
CA PRO A 456 12.89 3.58 -10.16
C PRO A 456 13.92 3.75 -11.28
N GLU A 457 13.46 3.64 -12.52
CA GLU A 457 14.29 3.72 -13.73
C GLU A 457 13.76 4.81 -14.66
N GLY A 458 14.66 5.36 -15.48
CA GLY A 458 14.30 6.45 -16.38
C GLY A 458 14.02 7.74 -15.65
N VAL A 459 12.81 8.28 -15.77
CA VAL A 459 12.37 9.56 -15.17
C VAL A 459 11.10 9.33 -14.38
N THR A 460 11.19 9.40 -13.06
CA THR A 460 10.09 9.08 -12.14
C THR A 460 9.87 10.21 -11.14
N ASN A 461 8.64 10.72 -11.04
CA ASN A 461 8.26 11.67 -10.00
C ASN A 461 8.09 10.96 -8.66
N LEU A 462 8.68 11.52 -7.63
CA LEU A 462 8.60 11.04 -6.26
C LEU A 462 7.63 11.89 -5.46
N ALA A 463 6.74 11.25 -4.74
CA ALA A 463 5.78 11.92 -3.88
C ALA A 463 5.55 11.15 -2.58
N GLN A 464 4.98 11.83 -1.60
CA GLN A 464 4.52 11.19 -0.39
C GLN A 464 3.32 11.90 0.23
N ASP A 465 2.62 11.19 1.07
CA ASP A 465 1.58 11.72 1.95
C ASP A 465 2.22 12.60 3.04
N SER A 466 1.64 13.76 3.27
CA SER A 466 2.19 14.75 4.21
C SER A 466 2.14 14.29 5.67
N VAL A 467 0.94 13.84 6.12
CA VAL A 467 0.64 13.46 7.52
C VAL A 467 -0.27 12.24 7.62
N PHE A 468 -0.15 11.31 6.69
CA PHE A 468 -1.00 10.13 6.60
C PHE A 468 -2.48 10.49 6.39
N MET A 469 -2.79 11.17 5.30
CA MET A 469 -4.15 11.56 4.93
C MET A 469 -4.78 10.70 3.83
N MET A 470 -3.98 10.01 3.01
CA MET A 470 -4.51 9.25 1.85
C MET A 470 -5.67 8.30 2.20
N PRO A 471 -5.65 7.50 3.28
CA PRO A 471 -6.79 6.65 3.61
C PRO A 471 -8.07 7.44 3.86
N HIS A 472 -7.96 8.55 4.60
CA HIS A 472 -9.07 9.44 4.93
C HIS A 472 -9.68 10.08 3.68
N LEU A 473 -8.82 10.54 2.76
CA LEU A 473 -9.24 11.11 1.48
C LEU A 473 -9.83 10.04 0.56
N GLY A 474 -9.33 8.80 0.62
CA GLY A 474 -9.86 7.67 -0.11
C GLY A 474 -11.32 7.37 0.23
N VAL A 475 -11.68 7.32 1.52
CA VAL A 475 -13.07 7.14 1.93
C VAL A 475 -13.89 8.41 1.64
N LEU A 476 -13.35 9.60 1.87
CA LEU A 476 -14.01 10.87 1.53
C LEU A 476 -14.35 10.94 0.04
N SER A 477 -13.46 10.48 -0.85
CA SER A 477 -13.67 10.51 -2.30
C SER A 477 -14.89 9.71 -2.78
N THR A 478 -15.42 8.80 -1.94
CA THR A 478 -16.65 8.05 -2.28
C THR A 478 -17.91 8.86 -2.14
N VAL A 479 -17.85 9.95 -1.37
CA VAL A 479 -18.99 10.82 -1.04
C VAL A 479 -18.79 12.20 -1.63
N HIS A 480 -17.60 12.75 -1.49
CA HIS A 480 -17.26 14.12 -1.93
C HIS A 480 -15.93 14.14 -2.70
N PRO A 481 -15.91 13.67 -3.96
CA PRO A 481 -14.67 13.57 -4.75
C PRO A 481 -13.94 14.91 -4.90
N LYS A 482 -14.68 16.02 -5.06
CA LYS A 482 -14.12 17.36 -5.21
C LYS A 482 -13.32 17.75 -3.95
N ALA A 483 -13.92 17.65 -2.77
CA ALA A 483 -13.23 17.97 -1.50
C ALA A 483 -11.99 17.09 -1.30
N ALA A 484 -12.11 15.79 -1.56
CA ALA A 484 -10.98 14.86 -1.44
C ALA A 484 -9.82 15.27 -2.36
N MET A 485 -10.10 15.69 -3.61
CA MET A 485 -9.06 16.11 -4.56
C MET A 485 -8.43 17.45 -4.20
N GLU A 486 -9.22 18.44 -3.79
CA GLU A 486 -8.71 19.76 -3.39
C GLU A 486 -7.77 19.63 -2.19
N ILE A 487 -8.15 18.86 -1.17
CA ILE A 487 -7.32 18.59 0.01
C ILE A 487 -6.08 17.77 -0.40
N PHE A 488 -6.26 16.76 -1.26
CA PHE A 488 -5.15 15.94 -1.74
C PHE A 488 -4.07 16.78 -2.39
N GLU A 489 -4.42 17.63 -3.36
CA GLU A 489 -3.46 18.42 -4.12
C GLU A 489 -2.76 19.50 -3.27
N LYS A 490 -3.48 20.08 -2.31
CA LYS A 490 -3.00 21.25 -1.56
C LYS A 490 -2.36 20.91 -0.23
N ASP A 491 -2.85 19.88 0.44
CA ASP A 491 -2.48 19.62 1.83
C ASP A 491 -1.90 18.21 2.06
N CYS A 492 -2.21 17.25 1.19
CA CYS A 492 -1.77 15.86 1.33
C CYS A 492 -0.53 15.55 0.49
N LEU A 493 -0.54 15.89 -0.78
CA LEU A 493 0.52 15.52 -1.72
C LEU A 493 1.78 16.37 -1.52
N VAL A 494 2.80 15.78 -0.92
CA VAL A 494 4.14 16.37 -0.90
C VAL A 494 4.92 15.89 -2.11
N ARG A 495 5.21 16.80 -3.04
CA ARG A 495 6.12 16.53 -4.16
C ARG A 495 7.55 16.52 -3.64
N ILE A 496 8.18 15.35 -3.64
CA ILE A 496 9.57 15.19 -3.21
C ILE A 496 10.50 15.75 -4.29
N GLY A 497 10.20 15.47 -5.56
CA GLY A 497 10.95 15.87 -6.74
C GLY A 497 10.97 14.79 -7.80
N THR A 498 11.90 14.89 -8.75
CA THR A 498 12.03 13.92 -9.85
C THR A 498 13.32 13.11 -9.70
N CYS A 499 13.23 11.78 -9.76
CA CYS A 499 14.38 10.88 -9.82
C CYS A 499 14.69 10.52 -11.28
N ILE A 500 15.95 10.67 -11.67
CA ILE A 500 16.48 10.28 -12.98
C ILE A 500 17.52 9.20 -12.77
N ALA A 501 17.26 7.99 -13.28
CA ALA A 501 18.10 6.83 -13.09
C ALA A 501 18.15 5.98 -14.37
N PRO A 502 19.23 6.01 -15.14
CA PRO A 502 19.35 5.19 -16.34
C PRO A 502 19.43 3.69 -16.02
N ARG A 503 18.74 2.86 -16.84
CA ARG A 503 18.86 1.38 -16.84
C ARG A 503 20.05 0.95 -17.72
N GLY A 504 20.71 -0.14 -17.38
CA GLY A 504 21.69 -0.81 -18.25
C GLY A 504 23.01 -0.09 -18.38
N VAL A 505 23.41 0.74 -17.43
CA VAL A 505 24.70 1.44 -17.41
C VAL A 505 25.85 0.51 -17.03
N GLY A 506 27.05 0.80 -17.54
CA GLY A 506 28.29 0.13 -17.12
C GLY A 506 28.61 0.42 -15.64
N LYS A 507 29.48 -0.41 -15.05
CA LYS A 507 29.86 -0.30 -13.63
C LYS A 507 31.01 0.67 -13.36
N GLU A 508 31.42 1.48 -14.34
CA GLU A 508 32.53 2.43 -14.21
C GLU A 508 32.32 3.65 -15.11
N GLY A 509 32.96 4.76 -14.74
CA GLY A 509 33.00 6.00 -15.50
C GLY A 509 31.67 6.76 -15.47
N GLU A 510 31.48 7.64 -16.45
CA GLU A 510 30.29 8.48 -16.50
C GLU A 510 29.06 7.70 -16.98
N VAL A 511 27.93 7.96 -16.34
CA VAL A 511 26.64 7.31 -16.57
C VAL A 511 25.70 8.19 -17.37
N MET A 512 25.64 9.47 -17.04
CA MET A 512 24.78 10.43 -17.72
C MET A 512 25.33 11.86 -17.63
N LYS A 513 24.98 12.65 -18.64
CA LYS A 513 25.08 14.10 -18.66
C LYS A 513 23.67 14.66 -18.74
N VAL A 514 23.38 15.72 -18.00
CA VAL A 514 22.13 16.47 -18.11
C VAL A 514 22.39 17.93 -18.40
N VAL A 515 21.58 18.51 -19.27
CA VAL A 515 21.55 19.95 -19.54
C VAL A 515 20.17 20.46 -19.14
N VAL A 516 20.15 21.39 -18.20
CA VAL A 516 18.93 21.88 -17.57
C VAL A 516 18.76 23.36 -17.86
N ARG A 517 17.63 23.73 -18.43
CA ARG A 517 17.21 25.13 -18.50
C ARG A 517 16.37 25.41 -17.26
N MET A 518 16.96 26.19 -16.35
CA MET A 518 16.34 26.58 -15.10
C MET A 518 15.20 27.59 -15.32
N PRO A 519 14.30 27.80 -14.33
CA PRO A 519 13.17 28.76 -14.44
C PRO A 519 13.60 30.21 -14.75
N ASP A 520 14.80 30.60 -14.35
CA ASP A 520 15.42 31.90 -14.64
C ASP A 520 16.10 31.98 -16.02
N ASN A 521 15.91 30.94 -16.87
CA ASN A 521 16.57 30.73 -18.15
C ASN A 521 18.09 30.49 -18.10
N SER A 522 18.69 30.36 -16.94
CA SER A 522 20.08 29.92 -16.84
C SER A 522 20.23 28.46 -17.31
N LEU A 523 21.39 28.12 -17.83
CA LEU A 523 21.73 26.75 -18.24
C LEU A 523 22.66 26.15 -17.18
N LEU A 524 22.25 25.00 -16.66
CA LEU A 524 23.05 24.16 -15.79
C LEU A 524 23.42 22.87 -16.53
N GLU A 525 24.69 22.53 -16.52
CA GLU A 525 25.21 21.28 -17.06
C GLU A 525 25.82 20.45 -15.93
N GLU A 526 25.36 19.20 -15.79
CA GLU A 526 25.86 18.27 -14.79
C GLU A 526 26.23 16.92 -15.42
N GLN A 527 27.37 16.38 -15.02
CA GLN A 527 27.80 15.03 -15.33
C GLN A 527 27.83 14.18 -14.07
N VAL A 528 27.37 12.93 -14.18
CA VAL A 528 27.24 12.02 -13.04
C VAL A 528 27.93 10.71 -13.34
N GLY A 529 28.93 10.39 -12.54
CA GLY A 529 29.68 9.15 -12.63
C GLY A 529 29.01 7.99 -11.88
N PHE A 530 29.37 6.76 -12.26
CA PHE A 530 28.85 5.55 -11.62
C PHE A 530 29.09 5.55 -10.10
N GLY A 531 28.11 5.03 -9.36
CA GLY A 531 28.12 4.98 -7.91
C GLY A 531 27.82 6.32 -7.21
N SER A 532 27.43 7.36 -7.97
CA SER A 532 27.16 8.70 -7.43
C SER A 532 25.67 9.04 -7.42
N VAL A 533 25.29 9.93 -6.51
CA VAL A 533 24.00 10.62 -6.49
C VAL A 533 24.26 12.11 -6.45
N LYS A 534 23.56 12.87 -7.27
CA LYS A 534 23.59 14.34 -7.25
C LYS A 534 22.19 14.92 -7.12
N LYS A 535 22.10 16.12 -6.59
CA LYS A 535 20.86 16.87 -6.45
C LYS A 535 20.95 18.17 -7.23
N ILE A 536 19.92 18.44 -8.07
CA ILE A 536 19.71 19.76 -8.69
C ILE A 536 18.59 20.45 -7.89
N ALA A 537 18.89 21.62 -7.35
CA ALA A 537 17.93 22.41 -6.61
C ALA A 537 16.87 22.97 -7.57
N LEU A 538 15.65 22.47 -7.42
CA LEU A 538 14.45 22.93 -8.12
C LEU A 538 13.32 22.90 -7.10
N LYS A 539 12.78 24.07 -6.76
CA LYS A 539 11.80 24.19 -5.69
C LYS A 539 10.44 23.66 -6.08
N GLU A 540 9.62 23.39 -5.11
CA GLU A 540 8.22 23.00 -5.33
C GLU A 540 7.48 24.08 -6.14
N GLY A 541 6.72 23.63 -7.16
CA GLY A 541 6.04 24.52 -8.11
C GLY A 541 6.92 25.03 -9.26
N GLU A 542 8.23 24.90 -9.19
CA GLU A 542 9.13 25.25 -10.30
C GLU A 542 9.20 24.10 -11.31
N LYS A 543 9.34 24.47 -12.58
CA LYS A 543 9.54 23.51 -13.69
C LYS A 543 10.79 23.88 -14.47
N ALA A 544 11.55 22.88 -14.88
CA ALA A 544 12.74 23.06 -15.71
C ALA A 544 12.70 22.13 -16.91
N GLU A 545 13.17 22.61 -18.06
CA GLU A 545 13.39 21.76 -19.24
C GLU A 545 14.74 21.07 -19.10
N MET A 546 14.76 19.76 -19.19
CA MET A 546 15.97 18.97 -19.05
C MET A 546 16.18 18.08 -20.27
N GLU A 547 17.40 18.08 -20.79
CA GLU A 547 17.86 17.13 -21.79
C GLU A 547 18.86 16.16 -21.13
N ILE A 548 18.54 14.86 -21.17
CA ILE A 548 19.28 13.79 -20.52
C ILE A 548 20.02 13.00 -21.59
N PHE A 549 21.34 12.89 -21.48
CA PHE A 549 22.22 12.14 -22.35
C PHE A 549 22.79 10.95 -21.57
N PRO A 550 22.18 9.74 -21.69
CA PRO A 550 22.74 8.56 -21.06
C PRO A 550 23.97 8.07 -21.82
N PHE A 551 25.01 7.65 -21.10
CA PHE A 551 26.22 7.10 -21.68
C PHE A 551 26.23 5.56 -21.66
N ARG A 552 27.12 4.95 -22.42
CA ARG A 552 27.47 3.52 -22.37
C ARG A 552 26.29 2.55 -22.41
N GLY A 553 25.31 2.84 -23.24
CA GLY A 553 24.16 1.97 -23.40
C GLY A 553 23.02 2.19 -22.40
N GLY A 554 23.14 3.17 -21.49
CA GLY A 554 22.09 3.52 -20.56
C GLY A 554 20.79 3.91 -21.26
N ASP A 555 19.65 3.54 -20.68
CA ASP A 555 18.32 3.88 -21.18
C ASP A 555 17.55 4.70 -20.14
N VAL A 556 16.97 5.80 -20.57
CA VAL A 556 16.11 6.69 -19.76
C VAL A 556 14.67 6.70 -20.28
N GLY A 557 14.25 5.63 -20.97
CA GLY A 557 12.90 5.45 -21.52
C GLY A 557 12.73 5.94 -22.96
N ARG A 558 13.83 5.99 -23.75
CA ARG A 558 13.82 6.26 -25.20
C ARG A 558 14.62 5.24 -26.01
N GLY A 559 15.14 4.22 -25.34
CA GLY A 559 16.04 3.22 -25.85
C GLY A 559 17.50 3.54 -25.52
N SER A 560 18.31 2.49 -25.52
CA SER A 560 19.72 2.52 -25.14
C SER A 560 20.52 3.62 -25.86
N GLY A 561 21.22 4.46 -25.10
CA GLY A 561 22.08 5.54 -25.58
C GLY A 561 21.35 6.75 -26.19
N LYS A 562 20.01 6.76 -26.20
CA LYS A 562 19.25 7.86 -26.80
C LYS A 562 18.94 8.95 -25.79
N ALA A 563 19.19 10.20 -26.17
CA ALA A 563 18.83 11.36 -25.36
C ALA A 563 17.32 11.50 -25.18
N ARG A 564 16.92 12.01 -24.03
CA ARG A 564 15.51 12.28 -23.68
C ARG A 564 15.35 13.73 -23.22
N LYS A 565 14.42 14.45 -23.84
CA LYS A 565 13.95 15.76 -23.36
C LYS A 565 12.72 15.57 -22.50
N VAL A 566 12.71 16.18 -21.31
CA VAL A 566 11.62 16.13 -20.36
C VAL A 566 11.46 17.48 -19.67
N VAL A 567 10.24 17.76 -19.22
CA VAL A 567 10.01 18.80 -18.23
C VAL A 567 9.99 18.13 -16.86
N VAL A 568 10.90 18.52 -15.99
CA VAL A 568 10.96 18.02 -14.61
C VAL A 568 10.29 19.04 -13.69
N GLU A 569 9.56 18.51 -12.71
CA GLU A 569 8.96 19.33 -11.66
C GLU A 569 9.84 19.30 -10.41
N GLY A 570 10.03 20.45 -9.81
CA GLY A 570 10.71 20.59 -8.55
C GLY A 570 9.91 20.03 -7.38
N GLY A 571 10.55 19.95 -6.24
CA GLY A 571 9.94 19.48 -5.02
C GLY A 571 10.76 19.87 -3.81
N VAL A 572 10.36 19.39 -2.63
CA VAL A 572 11.04 19.70 -1.37
C VAL A 572 12.49 19.20 -1.30
N VAL A 573 12.86 18.24 -2.14
CA VAL A 573 14.24 17.76 -2.29
C VAL A 573 14.87 18.27 -3.58
N GLY A 574 14.09 18.39 -4.66
CA GLY A 574 14.56 18.78 -5.99
C GLY A 574 14.73 17.58 -6.93
N THR A 575 15.47 17.75 -8.04
CA THR A 575 15.74 16.67 -8.98
C THR A 575 16.94 15.86 -8.52
N ILE A 576 16.77 14.53 -8.44
CA ILE A 576 17.78 13.58 -7.99
C ILE A 576 18.32 12.84 -9.21
N LEU A 577 19.61 12.96 -9.46
CA LEU A 577 20.35 12.22 -10.49
C LEU A 577 20.99 11.00 -9.82
N ASP A 578 20.45 9.81 -10.08
CA ASP A 578 20.90 8.57 -9.46
C ASP A 578 21.68 7.69 -10.47
N ALA A 579 22.98 7.66 -10.31
CA ALA A 579 23.90 6.88 -11.15
C ALA A 579 24.46 5.64 -10.43
N ARG A 580 23.79 5.15 -9.37
CA ARG A 580 24.24 3.99 -8.58
C ARG A 580 24.02 2.64 -9.26
N GLY A 581 23.49 2.63 -10.46
CA GLY A 581 23.16 1.43 -11.23
C GLY A 581 21.72 0.96 -11.05
N ARG A 582 21.26 0.18 -12.02
CA ARG A 582 19.97 -0.54 -11.99
C ARG A 582 20.18 -1.97 -12.53
N PRO A 583 20.15 -3.00 -11.68
CA PRO A 583 19.96 -2.97 -10.21
C PRO A 583 21.01 -2.13 -9.48
N LEU A 584 20.62 -1.58 -8.33
CA LEU A 584 21.49 -0.76 -7.49
C LEU A 584 22.69 -1.58 -7.01
N VAL A 585 23.89 -1.05 -7.18
CA VAL A 585 25.15 -1.70 -6.81
C VAL A 585 25.71 -1.05 -5.55
N LEU A 586 25.87 -1.87 -4.51
CA LEU A 586 26.57 -1.51 -3.29
C LEU A 586 27.98 -2.11 -3.33
N PRO A 587 29.03 -1.41 -2.89
CA PRO A 587 30.36 -1.99 -2.75
C PRO A 587 30.36 -3.22 -1.83
N ASP A 588 31.14 -4.24 -2.21
CA ASP A 588 31.31 -5.47 -1.40
C ASP A 588 32.18 -5.19 -0.16
N ASP A 589 33.18 -4.32 -0.26
CA ASP A 589 34.00 -3.90 0.86
C ASP A 589 33.17 -3.06 1.84
N ASP A 590 33.24 -3.43 3.12
CA ASP A 590 32.44 -2.81 4.18
C ASP A 590 32.75 -1.33 4.38
N ASN A 591 34.05 -0.96 4.34
CA ASN A 591 34.47 0.43 4.54
C ASN A 591 34.10 1.31 3.33
N GLU A 592 34.31 0.79 2.13
CA GLU A 592 33.93 1.49 0.90
C GLU A 592 32.41 1.69 0.87
N ARG A 593 31.61 0.68 1.23
CA ARG A 593 30.16 0.77 1.30
C ARG A 593 29.71 1.83 2.29
N LYS A 594 30.27 1.86 3.51
CA LYS A 594 29.96 2.87 4.54
C LYS A 594 30.28 4.28 4.05
N GLN A 595 31.42 4.46 3.40
CA GLN A 595 31.81 5.76 2.81
C GLN A 595 30.81 6.19 1.72
N LYS A 596 30.44 5.28 0.82
CA LYS A 596 29.45 5.57 -0.23
C LYS A 596 28.09 5.95 0.34
N LEU A 597 27.62 5.26 1.38
CA LEU A 597 26.37 5.62 2.06
C LEU A 597 26.44 7.04 2.64
N ILE A 598 27.56 7.41 3.27
CA ILE A 598 27.77 8.76 3.79
C ILE A 598 27.75 9.79 2.66
N GLU A 599 28.44 9.52 1.54
CA GLU A 599 28.44 10.39 0.35
C GLU A 599 27.02 10.61 -0.18
N TRP A 600 26.23 9.54 -0.33
CA TRP A 600 24.84 9.64 -0.81
C TRP A 600 23.92 10.37 0.16
N PHE A 601 24.09 10.15 1.46
CA PHE A 601 23.31 10.85 2.48
C PHE A 601 23.62 12.34 2.50
N LYS A 602 24.89 12.72 2.34
CA LYS A 602 25.33 14.12 2.24
C LYS A 602 24.84 14.78 0.95
N ALA A 603 24.93 14.08 -0.19
CA ALA A 603 24.49 14.62 -1.49
C ALA A 603 23.02 15.06 -1.48
N LEU A 604 22.17 14.38 -0.70
CA LEU A 604 20.75 14.70 -0.56
C LEU A 604 20.40 15.46 0.72
N ASP A 605 21.37 15.78 1.57
CA ASP A 605 21.14 16.37 2.89
C ASP A 605 20.15 15.54 3.74
N ALA A 606 20.29 14.20 3.70
CA ALA A 606 19.33 13.30 4.30
C ALA A 606 19.42 13.23 5.83
N TYR A 607 20.61 13.37 6.41
CA TYR A 607 20.83 13.27 7.86
C TYR A 607 21.65 14.47 8.38
N PRO A 608 21.55 14.76 9.70
CA PRO A 608 22.31 15.85 10.31
C PRO A 608 23.81 15.52 10.37
N GLU A 609 24.66 16.55 10.35
CA GLU A 609 26.14 16.43 10.43
C GLU A 609 26.61 15.52 11.57
N ARG A 610 25.92 15.54 12.71
CA ARG A 610 26.20 14.68 13.86
C ARG A 610 26.29 13.18 13.49
N LEU A 611 25.52 12.70 12.48
CA LEU A 611 25.64 11.32 12.02
C LEU A 611 27.04 11.06 11.47
N TYR A 612 27.54 11.95 10.63
CA TYR A 612 28.82 11.79 9.93
C TYR A 612 30.02 11.87 10.88
N GLU A 613 29.90 12.69 11.91
CA GLU A 613 30.89 12.74 13.01
C GLU A 613 30.93 11.41 13.80
N LEU A 614 29.78 10.76 13.97
CA LEU A 614 29.69 9.44 14.64
C LEU A 614 30.22 8.29 13.78
N CYS A 615 30.18 8.42 12.44
CA CYS A 615 30.68 7.42 11.50
C CYS A 615 32.20 7.54 11.26
N GLY A 616 32.80 8.68 11.53
CA GLY A 616 34.25 8.95 11.37
C GLY A 616 35.10 8.60 12.61
N ARG A 617 34.48 8.15 13.67
CA ARG A 617 35.14 7.68 14.91
C ARG A 617 35.10 6.17 14.99
#